data_379fa731ec6cbf50a2c16955919f2f84
#
_entry.id   379fa731ec6cbf50a2c16955919f2f84
#
_cell.length_a   1.000
_cell.length_b   1.000
_cell.length_c   1.000
_cell.angle_alpha   90.00
_cell.angle_beta   90.00
_cell.angle_gamma   90.00
#
_symmetry.space_group_name_H-M   'P 1'
#
loop_
_entity.id
_entity.type
_entity.pdbx_description
1 polymer ?
#
loop_
_entity_poly.entity_id
_entity_poly.type
_entity_poly.pdbx_seq_one_letter_code
_entity_poly.pdbx_strand_id
1 'polypeptide(L)'
;MLDLIGAYENYLTKVKQASGNTVASYLRDIRQFAGWLHEEEETEVVDATQLHIHSFLTHLESEGRSAATRSRALASLKNFYSYVVSAGFLGESPVKEVKVDRGEKKLPRS
;
A
#
# COMPACT_ATOMS: atom_id res chain seq x y z
N MET A 1 15.19 -7.09 -13.82
CA MET A 1 14.57 -6.42 -12.66
C MET A 1 13.21 -7.03 -12.38
N LEU A 2 12.89 -7.22 -11.11
CA LEU A 2 11.67 -7.86 -10.71
C LEU A 2 10.50 -6.86 -10.76
N ASP A 3 9.45 -7.20 -11.50
CA ASP A 3 8.27 -6.36 -11.61
C ASP A 3 7.17 -6.90 -10.71
N LEU A 4 7.23 -6.53 -9.43
CA LEU A 4 6.25 -7.00 -8.45
C LEU A 4 4.86 -6.46 -8.75
N ILE A 5 4.78 -5.24 -9.27
CA ILE A 5 3.48 -4.64 -9.56
C ILE A 5 2.81 -5.37 -10.72
N GLY A 6 3.58 -5.70 -11.76
CA GLY A 6 3.05 -6.47 -12.87
C GLY A 6 2.61 -7.86 -12.45
N ALA A 7 3.41 -8.50 -11.58
CA ALA A 7 3.05 -9.82 -11.05
C ALA A 7 1.77 -9.73 -10.23
N TYR A 8 1.62 -8.67 -9.44
CA TYR A 8 0.42 -8.46 -8.63
C TYR A 8 -0.81 -8.24 -9.51
N GLU A 9 -0.64 -7.45 -10.58
CA GLU A 9 -1.73 -7.23 -11.53
C GLU A 9 -2.20 -8.55 -12.12
N ASN A 10 -1.27 -9.39 -12.52
CA ASN A 10 -1.58 -10.68 -13.09
C ASN A 10 -2.30 -11.56 -12.07
N TYR A 11 -1.84 -11.52 -10.81
CA TYR A 11 -2.47 -12.27 -9.73
C TYR A 11 -3.94 -11.82 -9.54
N LEU A 12 -4.16 -10.50 -9.49
CA LEU A 12 -5.52 -9.98 -9.31
C LEU A 12 -6.43 -10.38 -10.46
N THR A 13 -5.91 -10.35 -11.67
CA THR A 13 -6.70 -10.64 -12.86
C THR A 13 -6.97 -12.13 -13.03
N LYS A 14 -5.94 -12.94 -12.86
CA LYS A 14 -6.01 -14.37 -13.20
C LYS A 14 -6.41 -15.25 -12.03
N VAL A 15 -5.91 -14.95 -10.84
CA VAL A 15 -6.17 -15.80 -9.68
C VAL A 15 -7.38 -15.32 -8.92
N LYS A 16 -7.43 -14.03 -8.60
CA LYS A 16 -8.55 -13.48 -7.84
C LYS A 16 -9.73 -13.15 -8.72
N GLN A 17 -9.51 -12.99 -10.02
CA GLN A 17 -10.55 -12.65 -10.97
C GLN A 17 -11.29 -11.37 -10.56
N ALA A 18 -10.54 -10.41 -10.05
CA ALA A 18 -11.10 -9.13 -9.63
C ALA A 18 -11.58 -8.35 -10.84
N SER A 19 -12.59 -7.50 -10.64
CA SER A 19 -13.11 -6.68 -11.72
C SER A 19 -12.05 -5.69 -12.19
N GLY A 20 -12.21 -5.21 -13.42
CA GLY A 20 -11.27 -4.24 -13.99
C GLY A 20 -11.16 -2.98 -13.13
N ASN A 21 -12.29 -2.51 -12.58
CA ASN A 21 -12.27 -1.34 -11.71
C ASN A 21 -11.49 -1.58 -10.44
N THR A 22 -11.65 -2.75 -9.85
CA THR A 22 -10.94 -3.12 -8.63
C THR A 22 -9.45 -3.19 -8.89
N VAL A 23 -9.06 -3.85 -9.98
CA VAL A 23 -7.65 -3.97 -10.36
C VAL A 23 -7.06 -2.59 -10.58
N ALA A 24 -7.74 -1.73 -11.33
CA ALA A 24 -7.24 -0.40 -11.63
C ALA A 24 -7.07 0.43 -10.37
N SER A 25 -8.01 0.34 -9.45
CA SER A 25 -7.94 1.08 -8.19
C SER A 25 -6.73 0.67 -7.35
N TYR A 26 -6.57 -0.62 -7.17
CA TYR A 26 -5.45 -1.13 -6.38
C TYR A 26 -4.12 -0.76 -7.03
N LEU A 27 -4.01 -0.93 -8.34
CA LEU A 27 -2.76 -0.64 -9.03
C LEU A 27 -2.43 0.84 -8.98
N ARG A 28 -3.43 1.71 -9.07
CA ARG A 28 -3.19 3.14 -8.97
C ARG A 28 -2.54 3.47 -7.63
N ASP A 29 -3.10 2.94 -6.53
CA ASP A 29 -2.56 3.22 -5.21
C ASP A 29 -1.14 2.67 -5.06
N ILE A 30 -0.91 1.46 -5.55
CA ILE A 30 0.41 0.83 -5.43
C ILE A 30 1.44 1.59 -6.26
N ARG A 31 1.09 1.99 -7.48
CA ARG A 31 2.02 2.74 -8.33
C ARG A 31 2.34 4.11 -7.76
N GLN A 32 1.36 4.74 -7.12
CA GLN A 32 1.60 6.01 -6.47
C GLN A 32 2.60 5.85 -5.34
N PHE A 33 2.44 4.82 -4.53
CA PHE A 33 3.37 4.53 -3.45
C PHE A 33 4.77 4.22 -4.00
N ALA A 34 4.85 3.37 -5.02
CA ALA A 34 6.12 2.98 -5.61
C ALA A 34 6.85 4.19 -6.19
N GLY A 35 6.13 5.07 -6.86
CA GLY A 35 6.72 6.28 -7.42
C GLY A 35 7.24 7.20 -6.33
N TRP A 36 6.46 7.38 -5.26
CA TRP A 36 6.88 8.21 -4.15
C TRP A 36 8.13 7.63 -3.48
N LEU A 37 8.16 6.31 -3.26
CA LEU A 37 9.33 5.64 -2.69
C LEU A 37 10.58 5.88 -3.54
N HIS A 38 10.42 5.70 -4.84
CA HIS A 38 11.55 5.83 -5.74
C HIS A 38 12.09 7.26 -5.75
N GLU A 39 11.20 8.24 -5.80
CA GLU A 39 11.61 9.62 -5.96
C GLU A 39 12.03 10.29 -4.67
N GLU A 40 11.35 9.97 -3.57
CA GLU A 40 11.61 10.65 -2.31
C GLU A 40 12.53 9.87 -1.38
N GLU A 41 12.50 8.56 -1.46
CA GLU A 41 13.27 7.71 -0.54
C GLU A 41 14.32 6.86 -1.24
N GLU A 42 14.36 6.91 -2.56
CA GLU A 42 15.31 6.12 -3.36
C GLU A 42 15.24 4.64 -2.96
N THR A 43 14.03 4.16 -2.75
CA THR A 43 13.76 2.83 -2.22
C THR A 43 12.78 2.09 -3.14
N GLU A 44 12.96 0.79 -3.26
CA GLU A 44 12.03 -0.04 -4.03
C GLU A 44 10.97 -0.63 -3.10
N VAL A 45 9.84 -1.07 -3.70
CA VAL A 45 8.74 -1.60 -2.88
C VAL A 45 9.17 -2.81 -2.07
N VAL A 46 10.10 -3.62 -2.60
CA VAL A 46 10.55 -4.80 -1.90
C VAL A 46 11.43 -4.45 -0.69
N ASP A 47 11.96 -3.24 -0.67
CA ASP A 47 12.82 -2.77 0.41
C ASP A 47 12.12 -1.84 1.37
N ALA A 48 10.83 -1.57 1.13
CA ALA A 48 10.07 -0.65 1.98
C ALA A 48 9.92 -1.21 3.38
N THR A 49 9.93 -0.31 4.35
CA THR A 49 9.77 -0.66 5.76
C THR A 49 8.49 -0.04 6.29
N GLN A 50 8.15 -0.40 7.52
CA GLN A 50 6.99 0.17 8.19
C GLN A 50 7.09 1.69 8.25
N LEU A 51 8.30 2.21 8.46
CA LEU A 51 8.53 3.65 8.50
C LEU A 51 8.16 4.30 7.16
N HIS A 52 8.51 3.65 6.05
CA HIS A 52 8.17 4.16 4.72
C HIS A 52 6.66 4.22 4.54
N ILE A 53 5.94 3.22 5.04
CA ILE A 53 4.49 3.21 4.95
C ILE A 53 3.90 4.39 5.72
N HIS A 54 4.37 4.61 6.95
CA HIS A 54 3.92 5.75 7.74
C HIS A 54 4.22 7.07 7.05
N SER A 55 5.42 7.19 6.50
CA SER A 55 5.83 8.43 5.82
C SER A 55 4.95 8.69 4.61
N PHE A 56 4.60 7.64 3.87
CA PHE A 56 3.72 7.81 2.71
C PHE A 56 2.33 8.29 3.14
N LEU A 57 1.79 7.73 4.21
CA LEU A 57 0.49 8.16 4.70
C LEU A 57 0.53 9.62 5.16
N THR A 58 1.63 10.02 5.81
CA THR A 58 1.82 11.39 6.22
C THR A 58 1.91 12.31 5.00
N HIS A 59 2.58 11.84 3.96
CA HIS A 59 2.69 12.59 2.70
C HIS A 59 1.30 12.82 2.10
N LEU A 60 0.45 11.80 2.09
CA LEU A 60 -0.91 11.95 1.58
C LEU A 60 -1.70 12.94 2.41
N GLU A 61 -1.53 12.90 3.72
CA GLU A 61 -2.19 13.83 4.61
C GLU A 61 -1.75 15.27 4.32
N SER A 62 -0.46 15.46 4.09
CA SER A 62 0.08 16.79 3.80
C SER A 62 -0.44 17.33 2.48
N GLU A 63 -0.88 16.45 1.58
CA GLU A 63 -1.46 16.85 0.30
C GLU A 63 -2.96 17.07 0.40
N GLY A 64 -3.52 17.02 1.59
CA GLY A 64 -4.93 17.26 1.78
C GLY A 64 -5.83 16.07 1.52
N ARG A 65 -5.27 14.87 1.42
CA ARG A 65 -6.07 13.68 1.19
C ARG A 65 -6.86 13.32 2.42
N SER A 66 -8.10 12.91 2.23
CA SER A 66 -8.98 12.59 3.34
C SER A 66 -8.54 11.30 4.03
N ALA A 67 -9.07 11.09 5.25
CA ALA A 67 -8.82 9.86 5.97
C ALA A 67 -9.32 8.65 5.19
N ALA A 68 -10.44 8.81 4.49
CA ALA A 68 -10.98 7.72 3.65
C ALA A 68 -9.99 7.34 2.55
N THR A 69 -9.40 8.33 1.89
CA THR A 69 -8.41 8.07 0.83
C THR A 69 -7.18 7.40 1.40
N ARG A 70 -6.71 7.86 2.56
CA ARG A 70 -5.54 7.26 3.20
C ARG A 70 -5.83 5.83 3.64
N SER A 71 -7.03 5.57 4.16
CA SER A 71 -7.42 4.22 4.54
C SER A 71 -7.46 3.30 3.34
N ARG A 72 -8.01 3.79 2.22
CA ARG A 72 -8.05 2.99 1.00
C ARG A 72 -6.65 2.68 0.50
N ALA A 73 -5.76 3.68 0.50
CA ALA A 73 -4.38 3.46 0.06
C ALA A 73 -3.70 2.42 0.95
N LEU A 74 -3.92 2.50 2.26
CA LEU A 74 -3.33 1.52 3.18
C LEU A 74 -3.88 0.14 2.92
N ALA A 75 -5.18 0.02 2.65
CA ALA A 75 -5.79 -1.27 2.33
C ALA A 75 -5.17 -1.86 1.06
N SER A 76 -4.95 -1.02 0.05
CA SER A 76 -4.29 -1.45 -1.17
C SER A 76 -2.89 -1.97 -0.90
N LEU A 77 -2.13 -1.26 -0.05
CA LEU A 77 -0.79 -1.67 0.31
C LEU A 77 -0.80 -2.98 1.08
N LYS A 78 -1.75 -3.14 2.01
CA LYS A 78 -1.86 -4.38 2.76
C LYS A 78 -2.11 -5.56 1.83
N ASN A 79 -3.01 -5.38 0.87
CA ASN A 79 -3.33 -6.42 -0.09
C ASN A 79 -2.12 -6.77 -0.94
N PHE A 80 -1.42 -5.75 -1.42
CA PHE A 80 -0.24 -5.94 -2.26
C PHE A 80 0.86 -6.69 -1.48
N TYR A 81 1.17 -6.24 -0.28
CA TYR A 81 2.25 -6.88 0.47
C TYR A 81 1.87 -8.26 0.97
N SER A 82 0.59 -8.50 1.21
CA SER A 82 0.11 -9.83 1.52
C SER A 82 0.44 -10.79 0.37
N TYR A 83 0.20 -10.34 -0.86
CA TYR A 83 0.55 -11.12 -2.04
C TYR A 83 2.07 -11.32 -2.13
N VAL A 84 2.84 -10.26 -1.90
CA VAL A 84 4.30 -10.33 -2.00
C VAL A 84 4.88 -11.34 -1.02
N VAL A 85 4.37 -11.34 0.21
CA VAL A 85 4.79 -12.30 1.23
C VAL A 85 4.37 -13.70 0.83
N SER A 86 3.13 -13.85 0.40
CA SER A 86 2.57 -15.13 0.03
C SER A 86 3.33 -15.76 -1.15
N ALA A 87 3.81 -14.93 -2.06
CA ALA A 87 4.56 -15.38 -3.21
C ALA A 87 6.04 -15.67 -2.91
N GLY A 88 6.47 -15.36 -1.69
CA GLY A 88 7.83 -15.67 -1.28
C GLY A 88 8.86 -14.59 -1.54
N PHE A 89 8.43 -13.39 -1.94
CA PHE A 89 9.35 -12.30 -2.21
C PHE A 89 9.82 -11.60 -0.94
N LEU A 90 9.01 -11.63 0.12
CA LEU A 90 9.35 -11.06 1.41
C LEU A 90 9.00 -12.01 2.54
N GLY A 91 9.71 -11.87 3.67
CA GLY A 91 9.43 -12.67 4.84
C GLY A 91 8.25 -12.18 5.64
N GLU A 92 8.02 -10.86 5.64
CA GLU A 92 6.87 -10.31 6.34
C GLU A 92 6.48 -8.98 5.73
N SER A 93 5.23 -8.57 5.97
CA SER A 93 4.66 -7.37 5.38
C SER A 93 5.07 -6.13 6.18
N PRO A 94 5.53 -5.06 5.50
CA PRO A 94 5.84 -3.81 6.21
C PRO A 94 4.60 -3.05 6.67
N VAL A 95 3.39 -3.44 6.22
CA VAL A 95 2.15 -2.78 6.65
C VAL A 95 1.44 -3.54 7.76
N LYS A 96 2.08 -4.55 8.29
CA LYS A 96 1.44 -5.48 9.22
C LYS A 96 0.75 -4.80 10.40
N GLU A 97 1.36 -3.74 10.95
CA GLU A 97 0.82 -3.06 12.12
C GLU A 97 0.51 -1.60 11.88
N VAL A 98 0.52 -1.18 10.63
CA VAL A 98 0.26 0.22 10.30
C VAL A 98 -1.25 0.45 10.21
N LYS A 99 -1.70 1.57 10.77
CA LYS A 99 -3.11 1.95 10.70
C LYS A 99 -3.23 3.42 10.37
N VAL A 100 -4.34 3.80 9.75
CA VAL A 100 -4.63 5.19 9.50
C VAL A 100 -5.23 5.80 10.76
N ASP A 101 -4.69 6.95 11.16
CA ASP A 101 -5.25 7.70 12.27
C ASP A 101 -6.45 8.46 11.74
N ARG A 102 -7.61 8.15 12.26
CA ARG A 102 -8.84 8.78 11.81
C ARG A 102 -9.19 10.00 12.62
N GLY A 103 -8.45 10.28 13.67
CA GLY A 103 -8.62 11.49 14.45
C GLY A 103 -9.80 11.49 15.38
N GLU A 104 -10.84 10.82 15.04
CA GLU A 104 -12.00 10.83 15.92
C GLU A 104 -12.02 9.68 16.86
N LYS A 105 -11.19 9.00 16.92
CA LYS A 105 -11.32 7.98 17.76
C LYS A 105 -10.68 7.89 18.91
N LYS A 106 -10.75 8.44 19.15
CA LYS A 106 -10.23 8.51 20.08
C LYS A 106 -10.66 8.14 21.12
N LEU A 107 -11.13 8.06 21.16
CA LEU A 107 -11.57 7.83 21.96
C LEU A 107 -11.39 7.72 22.93
N PRO A 108 -11.45 7.66 23.26
CA PRO A 108 -11.33 7.52 24.06
C PRO A 108 -11.46 7.03 24.90
N ARG A 109 -11.24 6.81 24.96
CA ARG A 109 -11.32 6.36 25.65
C ARG A 109 -11.29 6.45 26.46
N SER A 110 -11.28 6.49 26.66
CA SER A 110 -11.37 6.77 27.20
C SER A 110 -11.36 6.92 27.42
#